data_9a29aaa895b8ae616cd9d35c56974940
#
_entry.id   9a29aaa895b8ae616cd9d35c56974940
#
_cell.length_a   1.000
_cell.length_b   1.000
_cell.length_c   1.000
_cell.angle_alpha   90.00
_cell.angle_beta   90.00
_cell.angle_gamma   90.00
#
_symmetry.space_group_name_H-M   'P 1'
#
loop_
_entity.id
_entity.type
_entity.pdbx_description
1 polymer ?
#
loop_
_entity_poly.entity_id
_entity_poly.type
_entity_poly.pdbx_seq_one_letter_code
_entity_poly.pdbx_strand_id
1 'polypeptide(L)'
;MATAKTLRPVKREPAATVIAAQLTEAIMDGTLAPGTQLGEAELAGQLGVSRGPLREALQRLVQQGIAVSAPHRGVFVTRLDEDDVRDIYLARTAMESAACRLVLQQDPQSTADHLEKAHRRMESAARRGNDAALSAADMDFHQVLVAESGSPRLQRIAQTLFVETRMCLSVLTDDHPDPDALVEEHAELIEAMRAEDEERLLTLLDAHMQDAVNRLTGGAVQAAAEPDAVAG
;
A
#
# COMPACT_ATOMS: atom_id res chain seq x y z
N MET A 1 33.07 35.43 -32.25
CA MET A 1 33.01 34.86 -30.86
C MET A 1 31.86 33.88 -30.82
N ALA A 2 32.15 32.58 -30.72
CA ALA A 2 31.13 31.52 -30.67
C ALA A 2 30.57 31.47 -29.23
N THR A 3 29.30 31.72 -29.07
CA THR A 3 28.54 31.59 -27.80
C THR A 3 28.54 30.14 -27.37
N ALA A 4 29.27 29.81 -26.32
CA ALA A 4 29.25 28.48 -25.70
C ALA A 4 27.81 28.15 -25.27
N LYS A 5 27.17 27.19 -25.94
CA LYS A 5 25.87 26.64 -25.56
C LYS A 5 26.04 26.00 -24.18
N THR A 6 25.47 26.62 -23.15
CA THR A 6 25.49 26.06 -21.78
C THR A 6 24.70 24.76 -21.76
N LEU A 7 25.41 23.64 -21.63
CA LEU A 7 24.80 22.33 -21.48
C LEU A 7 24.03 22.29 -20.16
N ARG A 8 22.78 21.84 -20.18
CA ARG A 8 21.98 21.63 -18.94
C ARG A 8 22.33 20.26 -18.35
N PRO A 9 22.50 20.16 -17.03
CA PRO A 9 22.68 18.87 -16.38
C PRO A 9 21.49 17.94 -16.68
N VAL A 10 21.77 16.71 -17.11
CA VAL A 10 20.74 15.66 -17.25
C VAL A 10 20.42 15.17 -15.84
N LYS A 11 19.19 15.35 -15.39
CA LYS A 11 18.70 14.73 -14.15
C LYS A 11 18.59 13.22 -14.44
N ARG A 12 19.60 12.45 -14.02
CA ARG A 12 19.51 10.98 -13.98
C ARG A 12 18.95 10.62 -12.60
N GLU A 13 17.91 9.81 -12.57
CA GLU A 13 17.50 9.18 -11.33
C GLU A 13 18.65 8.32 -10.79
N PRO A 14 18.93 8.36 -9.48
CA PRO A 14 19.93 7.50 -8.87
C PRO A 14 19.59 6.02 -9.14
N ALA A 15 20.60 5.25 -9.56
CA ALA A 15 20.39 3.83 -9.87
C ALA A 15 19.73 3.07 -8.72
N ALA A 16 20.07 3.41 -7.47
CA ALA A 16 19.44 2.83 -6.29
C ALA A 16 17.91 3.07 -6.23
N THR A 17 17.43 4.22 -6.70
CA THR A 17 15.99 4.52 -6.74
C THR A 17 15.27 3.63 -7.76
N VAL A 18 15.83 3.50 -8.95
CA VAL A 18 15.27 2.65 -10.02
C VAL A 18 15.27 1.18 -9.59
N ILE A 19 16.37 0.71 -8.98
CA ILE A 19 16.50 -0.68 -8.49
C ILE A 19 15.47 -0.93 -7.37
N ALA A 20 15.34 -0.02 -6.41
CA ALA A 20 14.36 -0.17 -5.33
C ALA A 20 12.93 -0.26 -5.88
N ALA A 21 12.57 0.58 -6.85
CA ALA A 21 11.26 0.54 -7.49
C ALA A 21 10.99 -0.80 -8.20
N GLN A 22 11.96 -1.32 -8.97
CA GLN A 22 11.82 -2.62 -9.64
C GLN A 22 11.70 -3.78 -8.65
N LEU A 23 12.49 -3.77 -7.58
CA LEU A 23 12.38 -4.81 -6.55
C LEU A 23 11.05 -4.72 -5.80
N THR A 24 10.57 -3.50 -5.50
CA THR A 24 9.24 -3.30 -4.91
C THR A 24 8.16 -3.86 -5.81
N GLU A 25 8.19 -3.58 -7.10
CA GLU A 25 7.22 -4.10 -8.07
C GLU A 25 7.24 -5.63 -8.11
N ALA A 26 8.43 -6.26 -8.18
CA ALA A 26 8.60 -7.71 -8.18
C ALA A 26 8.14 -8.39 -6.87
N ILE A 27 8.15 -7.67 -5.75
CA ILE A 27 7.59 -8.15 -4.49
C ILE A 27 6.06 -8.03 -4.51
N MET A 28 5.52 -6.91 -5.01
CA MET A 28 4.09 -6.65 -5.05
C MET A 28 3.34 -7.53 -6.08
N ASP A 29 4.01 -7.97 -7.15
CA ASP A 29 3.45 -8.90 -8.14
C ASP A 29 3.70 -10.39 -7.80
N GLY A 30 4.35 -10.69 -6.66
CA GLY A 30 4.64 -12.03 -6.18
C GLY A 30 5.84 -12.73 -6.83
N THR A 31 6.51 -12.10 -7.80
CA THR A 31 7.74 -12.64 -8.41
C THR A 31 8.82 -12.90 -7.36
N LEU A 32 8.91 -12.02 -6.36
CA LEU A 32 9.74 -12.20 -5.17
C LEU A 32 8.83 -12.46 -3.96
N ALA A 33 8.54 -13.73 -3.70
CA ALA A 33 7.62 -14.14 -2.65
C ALA A 33 8.08 -13.74 -1.23
N PRO A 34 7.15 -13.57 -0.27
CA PRO A 34 7.48 -13.31 1.14
C PRO A 34 8.49 -14.32 1.71
N GLY A 35 9.53 -13.80 2.37
CA GLY A 35 10.63 -14.59 2.94
C GLY A 35 11.71 -14.98 1.94
N THR A 36 11.62 -14.59 0.67
CA THR A 36 12.68 -14.79 -0.31
C THR A 36 13.93 -13.99 0.09
N GLN A 37 15.10 -14.62 0.03
CA GLN A 37 16.37 -13.94 0.28
C GLN A 37 16.74 -13.05 -0.93
N LEU A 38 17.00 -11.78 -0.68
CA LEU A 38 17.44 -10.81 -1.68
C LEU A 38 18.98 -10.84 -1.79
N GLY A 39 19.49 -11.85 -2.51
CA GLY A 39 20.92 -12.11 -2.63
C GLY A 39 21.65 -11.04 -3.44
N GLU A 40 22.59 -10.28 -2.80
CA GLU A 40 23.28 -9.16 -3.45
C GLU A 40 24.03 -9.56 -4.74
N ALA A 41 24.69 -10.73 -4.76
CA ALA A 41 25.47 -11.15 -5.90
C ALA A 41 24.59 -11.56 -7.09
N GLU A 42 23.51 -12.25 -6.80
CA GLU A 42 22.54 -12.72 -7.79
C GLU A 42 21.79 -11.55 -8.40
N LEU A 43 21.17 -10.70 -7.56
CA LEU A 43 20.41 -9.53 -8.01
C LEU A 43 21.29 -8.52 -8.77
N ALA A 44 22.54 -8.30 -8.34
CA ALA A 44 23.47 -7.45 -9.07
C ALA A 44 23.76 -7.99 -10.48
N GLY A 45 23.89 -9.32 -10.60
CA GLY A 45 24.07 -10.00 -11.89
C GLY A 45 22.84 -9.89 -12.80
N GLN A 46 21.66 -10.14 -12.26
CA GLN A 46 20.40 -10.07 -13.01
C GLN A 46 20.10 -8.65 -13.49
N LEU A 47 20.31 -7.64 -12.63
CA LEU A 47 20.05 -6.23 -12.94
C LEU A 47 21.17 -5.54 -13.72
N GLY A 48 22.32 -6.20 -13.91
CA GLY A 48 23.46 -5.62 -14.60
C GLY A 48 24.07 -4.40 -13.88
N VAL A 49 24.03 -4.36 -12.56
CA VAL A 49 24.49 -3.22 -11.74
C VAL A 49 25.62 -3.62 -10.78
N SER A 50 26.34 -2.62 -10.28
CA SER A 50 27.32 -2.86 -9.22
C SER A 50 26.63 -3.02 -7.84
N ARG A 51 27.32 -3.67 -6.88
CA ARG A 51 26.76 -3.95 -5.55
C ARG A 51 26.46 -2.70 -4.71
N GLY A 52 27.13 -1.57 -4.97
CA GLY A 52 26.91 -0.33 -4.20
C GLY A 52 25.47 0.19 -4.29
N PRO A 53 24.98 0.58 -5.48
CA PRO A 53 23.61 1.02 -5.67
C PRO A 53 22.56 -0.05 -5.31
N LEU A 54 22.87 -1.34 -5.47
CA LEU A 54 21.97 -2.41 -5.02
C LEU A 54 21.83 -2.44 -3.50
N ARG A 55 22.93 -2.34 -2.74
CA ARG A 55 22.87 -2.26 -1.27
C ARG A 55 22.07 -1.07 -0.78
N GLU A 56 22.25 0.09 -1.43
CA GLU A 56 21.45 1.28 -1.13
C GLU A 56 19.97 1.03 -1.39
N ALA A 57 19.62 0.37 -2.49
CA ALA A 57 18.24 -0.02 -2.80
C ALA A 57 17.68 -0.97 -1.74
N LEU A 58 18.42 -2.03 -1.37
CA LEU A 58 17.99 -2.98 -0.34
C LEU A 58 17.80 -2.31 1.03
N GLN A 59 18.68 -1.36 1.38
CA GLN A 59 18.50 -0.57 2.61
C GLN A 59 17.22 0.27 2.59
N ARG A 60 16.84 0.82 1.43
CA ARG A 60 15.57 1.55 1.27
C ARG A 60 14.37 0.63 1.46
N LEU A 61 14.41 -0.58 0.89
CA LEU A 61 13.34 -1.58 1.10
C LEU A 61 13.20 -1.93 2.59
N VAL A 62 14.32 -2.07 3.31
CA VAL A 62 14.29 -2.32 4.76
C VAL A 62 13.72 -1.12 5.52
N GLN A 63 14.07 0.11 5.15
CA GLN A 63 13.52 1.32 5.77
C GLN A 63 12.01 1.50 5.50
N GLN A 64 11.52 0.93 4.41
CA GLN A 64 10.10 0.97 4.00
C GLN A 64 9.30 -0.21 4.56
N GLY A 65 9.90 -1.14 5.33
CA GLY A 65 9.22 -2.33 5.84
C GLY A 65 9.02 -3.45 4.80
N ILE A 66 9.36 -3.22 3.52
CA ILE A 66 9.22 -4.21 2.43
C ILE A 66 10.16 -5.40 2.61
N ALA A 67 11.31 -5.16 3.22
CA ALA A 67 12.32 -6.18 3.49
C ALA A 67 12.80 -6.10 4.93
N VAL A 68 13.34 -7.20 5.43
CA VAL A 68 13.94 -7.31 6.76
C VAL A 68 15.40 -7.72 6.66
N SER A 69 16.27 -7.06 7.43
CA SER A 69 17.69 -7.42 7.52
C SER A 69 17.90 -8.42 8.65
N ALA A 70 18.38 -9.62 8.34
CA ALA A 70 18.74 -10.63 9.32
C ALA A 70 20.28 -10.63 9.51
N PRO A 71 20.80 -10.44 10.75
CA PRO A 71 22.22 -10.41 11.00
C PRO A 71 22.93 -11.66 10.47
N HIS A 72 24.00 -11.48 9.72
CA HIS A 72 24.81 -12.53 9.10
C HIS A 72 24.09 -13.42 8.07
N ARG A 73 22.79 -13.18 7.79
CA ARG A 73 22.00 -13.98 6.85
C ARG A 73 21.59 -13.18 5.61
N GLY A 74 21.65 -11.85 5.66
CA GLY A 74 21.30 -10.97 4.54
C GLY A 74 19.93 -10.31 4.67
N VAL A 75 19.38 -9.89 3.53
CA VAL A 75 18.08 -9.19 3.44
C VAL A 75 17.05 -10.17 2.86
N PHE A 76 15.84 -10.15 3.40
CA PHE A 76 14.74 -11.02 3.02
C PHE A 76 13.48 -10.18 2.78
N VAL A 77 12.62 -10.62 1.87
CA VAL A 77 11.27 -10.04 1.72
C VAL A 77 10.51 -10.24 3.03
N THR A 78 9.87 -9.20 3.54
CA THR A 78 9.06 -9.27 4.78
C THR A 78 7.95 -10.31 4.60
N ARG A 79 7.67 -11.07 5.66
CA ARG A 79 6.48 -11.90 5.79
C ARG A 79 5.55 -11.20 6.76
N LEU A 80 4.30 -11.10 6.39
CA LEU A 80 3.25 -10.57 7.25
C LEU A 80 2.31 -11.72 7.60
N ASP A 81 2.00 -11.85 8.88
CA ASP A 81 1.00 -12.80 9.39
C ASP A 81 -0.31 -12.07 9.76
N GLU A 82 -1.27 -12.81 10.31
CA GLU A 82 -2.56 -12.21 10.68
C GLU A 82 -2.45 -11.16 11.79
N ASP A 83 -1.51 -11.33 12.72
CA ASP A 83 -1.30 -10.36 13.80
C ASP A 83 -0.67 -9.08 13.25
N ASP A 84 0.25 -9.19 12.28
CA ASP A 84 0.78 -8.04 11.54
C ASP A 84 -0.33 -7.29 10.80
N VAL A 85 -1.27 -8.02 10.13
CA VAL A 85 -2.42 -7.41 9.47
C VAL A 85 -3.26 -6.59 10.46
N ARG A 86 -3.60 -7.17 11.61
CA ARG A 86 -4.38 -6.47 12.65
C ARG A 86 -3.66 -5.21 13.16
N ASP A 87 -2.35 -5.28 13.37
CA ASP A 87 -1.55 -4.14 13.86
C ASP A 87 -1.43 -3.03 12.81
N ILE A 88 -1.19 -3.39 11.54
CA ILE A 88 -1.14 -2.44 10.41
C ILE A 88 -2.47 -1.69 10.30
N TYR A 89 -3.60 -2.38 10.32
CA TYR A 89 -4.91 -1.75 10.19
C TYR A 89 -5.30 -0.94 11.43
N LEU A 90 -4.91 -1.36 12.64
CA LEU A 90 -5.04 -0.55 13.86
C LEU A 90 -4.29 0.78 13.72
N ALA A 91 -3.04 0.73 13.25
CA ALA A 91 -2.24 1.92 13.02
C ALA A 91 -2.83 2.82 11.91
N ARG A 92 -3.37 2.22 10.82
CA ARG A 92 -4.07 2.94 9.76
C ARG A 92 -5.31 3.65 10.29
N THR A 93 -6.17 2.94 11.04
CA THR A 93 -7.38 3.52 11.65
C THR A 93 -7.03 4.75 12.49
N ALA A 94 -6.03 4.65 13.35
CA ALA A 94 -5.60 5.77 14.18
C ALA A 94 -5.10 6.97 13.35
N MET A 95 -4.28 6.70 12.34
CA MET A 95 -3.66 7.70 11.48
C MET A 95 -4.70 8.35 10.56
N GLU A 96 -5.57 7.57 9.92
CA GLU A 96 -6.57 8.07 8.98
C GLU A 96 -7.71 8.78 9.70
N SER A 97 -8.10 8.36 10.92
CA SER A 97 -9.01 9.12 11.79
C SER A 97 -8.46 10.50 12.14
N ALA A 98 -7.16 10.60 12.41
CA ALA A 98 -6.53 11.90 12.62
C ALA A 98 -6.53 12.76 11.35
N ALA A 99 -6.35 12.16 10.17
CA ALA A 99 -6.45 12.84 8.88
C ALA A 99 -7.87 13.36 8.63
N CYS A 100 -8.91 12.55 8.85
CA CYS A 100 -10.32 12.95 8.75
C CYS A 100 -10.63 14.19 9.60
N ARG A 101 -10.21 14.20 10.87
CA ARG A 101 -10.42 15.35 11.75
C ARG A 101 -9.74 16.62 11.25
N LEU A 102 -8.53 16.50 10.70
CA LEU A 102 -7.83 17.65 10.14
C LEU A 102 -8.52 18.17 8.88
N VAL A 103 -8.99 17.29 8.01
CA VAL A 103 -9.76 17.65 6.81
C VAL A 103 -11.03 18.40 7.17
N LEU A 104 -11.82 17.89 8.13
CA LEU A 104 -13.05 18.53 8.58
C LEU A 104 -12.83 19.94 9.16
N GLN A 105 -11.64 20.22 9.70
CA GLN A 105 -11.27 21.55 10.21
C GLN A 105 -10.78 22.52 9.12
N GLN A 106 -10.53 22.04 7.89
CA GLN A 106 -9.97 22.81 6.80
C GLN A 106 -10.97 23.01 5.65
N ASP A 107 -10.99 22.07 4.70
CA ASP A 107 -11.86 22.13 3.51
C ASP A 107 -12.40 20.73 3.18
N PRO A 108 -13.45 20.27 3.90
CA PRO A 108 -14.04 18.96 3.66
C PRO A 108 -14.71 18.83 2.29
N GLN A 109 -15.23 19.94 1.74
CA GLN A 109 -15.90 19.91 0.43
C GLN A 109 -14.88 19.66 -0.71
N SER A 110 -13.77 20.40 -0.71
CA SER A 110 -12.70 20.20 -1.68
C SER A 110 -12.10 18.79 -1.56
N THR A 111 -11.90 18.30 -0.34
CA THR A 111 -11.40 16.95 -0.11
C THR A 111 -12.35 15.90 -0.63
N ALA A 112 -13.66 16.02 -0.36
CA ALA A 112 -14.67 15.10 -0.90
C ALA A 112 -14.65 15.07 -2.44
N ASP A 113 -14.47 16.21 -3.10
CA ASP A 113 -14.35 16.28 -4.58
C ASP A 113 -13.07 15.59 -5.10
N HIS A 114 -11.99 15.59 -4.32
CA HIS A 114 -10.77 14.85 -4.66
C HIS A 114 -10.95 13.35 -4.44
N LEU A 115 -11.56 12.94 -3.33
CA LEU A 115 -11.88 11.54 -3.03
C LEU A 115 -12.83 10.94 -4.07
N GLU A 116 -13.80 11.71 -4.56
CA GLU A 116 -14.73 11.28 -5.59
C GLU A 116 -14.03 10.90 -6.91
N LYS A 117 -12.87 11.48 -7.21
CA LYS A 117 -12.09 11.09 -8.39
C LYS A 117 -11.47 9.69 -8.23
N ALA A 118 -11.03 9.32 -7.02
CA ALA A 118 -10.58 7.97 -6.70
C ALA A 118 -11.75 7.00 -6.70
N HIS A 119 -12.86 7.36 -6.08
CA HIS A 119 -14.10 6.57 -6.04
C HIS A 119 -14.61 6.22 -7.45
N ARG A 120 -14.68 7.17 -8.38
CA ARG A 120 -15.05 6.89 -9.79
C ARG A 120 -14.11 5.88 -10.48
N ARG A 121 -12.83 5.83 -10.10
CA ARG A 121 -11.92 4.79 -10.59
C ARG A 121 -12.26 3.42 -9.99
N MET A 122 -12.64 3.37 -8.70
CA MET A 122 -13.12 2.14 -8.04
C MET A 122 -14.37 1.61 -8.73
N GLU A 123 -15.42 2.44 -8.91
CA GLU A 123 -16.62 2.07 -9.66
C GLU A 123 -16.31 1.52 -11.05
N SER A 124 -15.39 2.19 -11.76
CA SER A 124 -15.01 1.78 -13.12
C SER A 124 -14.25 0.44 -13.11
N ALA A 125 -13.45 0.17 -12.09
CA ALA A 125 -12.73 -1.09 -11.93
C ALA A 125 -13.69 -2.22 -11.55
N ALA A 126 -14.59 -2.01 -10.58
CA ALA A 126 -15.62 -2.95 -10.18
C ALA A 126 -16.51 -3.38 -11.36
N ARG A 127 -17.05 -2.43 -12.12
CA ARG A 127 -17.86 -2.72 -13.32
C ARG A 127 -17.13 -3.54 -14.40
N ARG A 128 -15.80 -3.51 -14.43
CA ARG A 128 -14.96 -4.28 -15.37
C ARG A 128 -14.50 -5.61 -14.81
N GLY A 129 -14.79 -5.91 -13.54
CA GLY A 129 -14.24 -7.09 -12.85
C GLY A 129 -12.71 -7.06 -12.81
N ASN A 130 -12.12 -5.89 -12.58
CA ASN A 130 -10.67 -5.72 -12.52
C ASN A 130 -10.22 -5.45 -11.08
N ASP A 131 -9.99 -6.52 -10.32
CA ASP A 131 -9.67 -6.47 -8.89
C ASP A 131 -8.36 -5.75 -8.61
N ALA A 132 -7.35 -5.94 -9.45
CA ALA A 132 -6.08 -5.22 -9.31
C ALA A 132 -6.26 -3.69 -9.47
N ALA A 133 -7.09 -3.25 -10.41
CA ALA A 133 -7.40 -1.84 -10.57
C ALA A 133 -8.30 -1.31 -9.45
N LEU A 134 -9.19 -2.14 -8.91
CA LEU A 134 -10.03 -1.80 -7.77
C LEU A 134 -9.18 -1.59 -6.51
N SER A 135 -8.32 -2.55 -6.18
CA SER A 135 -7.37 -2.42 -5.05
C SER A 135 -6.44 -1.21 -5.19
N ALA A 136 -5.97 -0.92 -6.41
CA ALA A 136 -5.15 0.26 -6.64
C ALA A 136 -5.93 1.57 -6.42
N ALA A 137 -7.19 1.64 -6.84
CA ALA A 137 -8.04 2.81 -6.68
C ALA A 137 -8.48 3.01 -5.22
N ASP A 138 -8.71 1.93 -4.48
CA ASP A 138 -8.95 1.91 -3.04
C ASP A 138 -7.74 2.52 -2.29
N MET A 139 -6.54 2.02 -2.55
CA MET A 139 -5.32 2.56 -1.96
C MET A 139 -5.11 4.05 -2.31
N ASP A 140 -5.43 4.46 -3.54
CA ASP A 140 -5.37 5.86 -3.96
C ASP A 140 -6.35 6.73 -3.15
N PHE A 141 -7.54 6.23 -2.84
CA PHE A 141 -8.53 6.94 -2.02
C PHE A 141 -7.95 7.29 -0.65
N HIS A 142 -7.40 6.31 0.05
CA HIS A 142 -6.78 6.51 1.37
C HIS A 142 -5.54 7.42 1.32
N GLN A 143 -4.73 7.32 0.25
CA GLN A 143 -3.59 8.22 0.04
C GLN A 143 -4.05 9.67 -0.15
N VAL A 144 -5.10 9.91 -0.92
CA VAL A 144 -5.70 11.24 -1.11
C VAL A 144 -6.22 11.78 0.22
N LEU A 145 -6.98 10.98 0.99
CA LEU A 145 -7.48 11.37 2.30
C LEU A 145 -6.37 11.89 3.22
N VAL A 146 -5.27 11.13 3.32
CA VAL A 146 -4.13 11.54 4.17
C VAL A 146 -3.40 12.75 3.59
N ALA A 147 -3.27 12.86 2.28
CA ALA A 147 -2.63 14.00 1.62
C ALA A 147 -3.39 15.31 1.88
N GLU A 148 -4.72 15.27 1.76
CA GLU A 148 -5.62 16.41 2.01
C GLU A 148 -5.62 16.88 3.48
N SER A 149 -5.19 16.04 4.43
CA SER A 149 -5.00 16.46 5.82
C SER A 149 -3.98 17.60 6.00
N GLY A 150 -3.14 17.85 4.98
CA GLY A 150 -2.08 18.86 5.03
C GLY A 150 -0.97 18.55 6.03
N SER A 151 -0.96 17.38 6.69
CA SER A 151 0.05 17.00 7.68
C SER A 151 1.22 16.23 7.06
N PRO A 152 2.43 16.84 6.95
CA PRO A 152 3.59 16.12 6.40
C PRO A 152 4.03 14.93 7.26
N ARG A 153 3.66 14.92 8.54
CA ARG A 153 3.97 13.82 9.47
C ARG A 153 3.06 12.63 9.24
N LEU A 154 1.75 12.84 9.12
CA LEU A 154 0.80 11.78 8.77
C LEU A 154 1.14 11.18 7.40
N GLN A 155 1.42 11.99 6.38
CA GLN A 155 1.83 11.53 5.06
C GLN A 155 3.08 10.63 5.11
N ARG A 156 4.05 10.94 5.97
CA ARG A 156 5.26 10.13 6.12
C ARG A 156 4.97 8.79 6.80
N ILE A 157 4.12 8.77 7.82
CA ILE A 157 3.69 7.53 8.49
C ILE A 157 2.89 6.67 7.49
N ALA A 158 1.96 7.29 6.77
CA ALA A 158 1.13 6.64 5.77
C ALA A 158 1.93 5.91 4.69
N GLN A 159 3.07 6.46 4.26
CA GLN A 159 3.90 5.82 3.23
C GLN A 159 4.32 4.40 3.61
N THR A 160 4.70 4.15 4.86
CA THR A 160 5.07 2.81 5.33
C THR A 160 3.83 1.93 5.45
N LEU A 161 2.79 2.39 6.13
CA LEU A 161 1.56 1.62 6.35
C LEU A 161 0.88 1.21 5.04
N PHE A 162 0.84 2.10 4.04
CA PHE A 162 0.24 1.78 2.75
C PHE A 162 1.06 0.77 1.94
N VAL A 163 2.39 0.78 2.09
CA VAL A 163 3.24 -0.24 1.48
C VAL A 163 2.98 -1.61 2.13
N GLU A 164 2.94 -1.67 3.46
CA GLU A 164 2.64 -2.89 4.22
C GLU A 164 1.23 -3.40 3.91
N THR A 165 0.22 -2.52 3.82
CA THR A 165 -1.13 -2.88 3.38
C THR A 165 -1.13 -3.51 1.98
N ARG A 166 -0.41 -2.93 1.02
CA ARG A 166 -0.28 -3.53 -0.33
C ARG A 166 0.36 -4.91 -0.30
N MET A 167 1.32 -5.14 0.58
CA MET A 167 1.91 -6.46 0.77
C MET A 167 0.88 -7.45 1.34
N CYS A 168 0.06 -7.05 2.33
CA CYS A 168 -1.04 -7.88 2.82
C CYS A 168 -2.00 -8.26 1.69
N LEU A 169 -2.44 -7.27 0.91
CA LEU A 169 -3.36 -7.48 -0.21
C LEU A 169 -2.78 -8.39 -1.29
N SER A 170 -1.47 -8.30 -1.57
CA SER A 170 -0.83 -9.13 -2.62
C SER A 170 -0.69 -10.61 -2.26
N VAL A 171 -0.72 -10.94 -0.96
CA VAL A 171 -0.49 -12.32 -0.47
C VAL A 171 -1.78 -13.02 -0.05
N LEU A 172 -2.77 -12.27 0.43
CA LEU A 172 -3.91 -12.83 1.16
C LEU A 172 -5.23 -12.76 0.38
N THR A 173 -5.28 -12.13 -0.80
CA THR A 173 -6.52 -12.03 -1.57
C THR A 173 -6.33 -12.43 -3.01
N ASP A 174 -7.06 -13.48 -3.41
CA ASP A 174 -7.33 -13.74 -4.82
C ASP A 174 -8.65 -13.10 -5.31
N ASP A 175 -9.54 -12.67 -4.39
CA ASP A 175 -10.85 -12.11 -4.72
C ASP A 175 -11.30 -11.02 -3.75
N HIS A 176 -11.88 -9.93 -4.29
CA HIS A 176 -12.78 -9.08 -3.54
C HIS A 176 -14.16 -9.75 -3.52
N PRO A 177 -14.64 -10.28 -2.38
CA PRO A 177 -15.87 -11.06 -2.35
C PRO A 177 -17.12 -10.25 -2.75
N ASP A 178 -17.06 -8.92 -2.61
CA ASP A 178 -18.11 -8.00 -3.06
C ASP A 178 -17.50 -6.65 -3.47
N PRO A 179 -17.12 -6.49 -4.75
CA PRO A 179 -16.60 -5.22 -5.26
C PRO A 179 -17.59 -4.05 -5.15
N ASP A 180 -18.88 -4.31 -5.23
CA ASP A 180 -19.92 -3.27 -5.18
C ASP A 180 -20.08 -2.79 -3.73
N ALA A 181 -20.00 -3.66 -2.72
CA ALA A 181 -20.02 -3.29 -1.32
C ALA A 181 -18.82 -2.39 -0.96
N LEU A 182 -17.62 -2.72 -1.45
CA LEU A 182 -16.43 -1.89 -1.24
C LEU A 182 -16.60 -0.48 -1.84
N VAL A 183 -17.19 -0.38 -3.03
CA VAL A 183 -17.48 0.90 -3.67
C VAL A 183 -18.49 1.71 -2.85
N GLU A 184 -19.54 1.08 -2.32
CA GLU A 184 -20.57 1.73 -1.51
C GLU A 184 -20.00 2.24 -0.17
N GLU A 185 -19.19 1.45 0.51
CA GLU A 185 -18.48 1.88 1.74
C GLU A 185 -17.74 3.22 1.53
N HIS A 186 -17.05 3.36 0.40
CA HIS A 186 -16.31 4.58 0.08
C HIS A 186 -17.21 5.76 -0.30
N ALA A 187 -18.37 5.50 -0.93
CA ALA A 187 -19.38 6.52 -1.20
C ALA A 187 -19.94 7.10 0.11
N GLU A 188 -20.23 6.23 1.09
CA GLU A 188 -20.71 6.66 2.43
C GLU A 188 -19.69 7.52 3.18
N LEU A 189 -18.39 7.19 3.08
CA LEU A 189 -17.32 8.02 3.66
C LEU A 189 -17.30 9.43 3.04
N ILE A 190 -17.45 9.54 1.72
CA ILE A 190 -17.52 10.83 1.02
C ILE A 190 -18.76 11.63 1.46
N GLU A 191 -19.91 10.97 1.58
CA GLU A 191 -21.15 11.62 2.04
C GLU A 191 -21.02 12.15 3.47
N ALA A 192 -20.48 11.35 4.41
CA ALA A 192 -20.26 11.76 5.79
C ALA A 192 -19.28 12.95 5.87
N MET A 193 -18.23 12.95 5.04
CA MET A 193 -17.30 14.07 4.94
C MET A 193 -17.97 15.34 4.42
N ARG A 194 -18.79 15.26 3.37
CA ARG A 194 -19.57 16.39 2.84
C ARG A 194 -20.59 16.94 3.83
N ALA A 195 -21.18 16.06 4.64
CA ALA A 195 -22.09 16.43 5.70
C ALA A 195 -21.37 17.05 6.93
N GLU A 196 -20.05 17.02 6.95
CA GLU A 196 -19.21 17.43 8.08
C GLU A 196 -19.56 16.67 9.39
N ASP A 197 -20.07 15.44 9.23
CA ASP A 197 -20.46 14.57 10.34
C ASP A 197 -19.27 13.74 10.82
N GLU A 198 -18.50 14.28 11.77
CA GLU A 198 -17.29 13.63 12.30
C GLU A 198 -17.61 12.26 12.91
N GLU A 199 -18.69 12.13 13.69
CA GLU A 199 -19.01 10.89 14.37
C GLU A 199 -19.34 9.78 13.36
N ARG A 200 -20.18 10.08 12.37
CA ARG A 200 -20.52 9.15 11.28
C ARG A 200 -19.28 8.79 10.48
N LEU A 201 -18.48 9.77 10.07
CA LEU A 201 -17.28 9.55 9.26
C LEU A 201 -16.28 8.60 9.95
N LEU A 202 -16.01 8.81 11.22
CA LEU A 202 -15.08 7.98 12.00
C LEU A 202 -15.64 6.58 12.24
N THR A 203 -16.95 6.44 12.47
CA THR A 203 -17.61 5.15 12.62
C THR A 203 -17.54 4.33 11.32
N LEU A 204 -17.80 4.96 10.18
CA LEU A 204 -17.71 4.32 8.87
C LEU A 204 -16.26 3.91 8.54
N LEU A 205 -15.29 4.78 8.85
CA LEU A 205 -13.87 4.45 8.64
C LEU A 205 -13.43 3.26 9.50
N ASP A 206 -13.83 3.20 10.77
CA ASP A 206 -13.51 2.09 11.66
C ASP A 206 -14.14 0.77 11.17
N ALA A 207 -15.40 0.80 10.76
CA ALA A 207 -16.09 -0.36 10.18
C ALA A 207 -15.39 -0.85 8.91
N HIS A 208 -15.06 0.05 7.98
CA HIS A 208 -14.34 -0.24 6.75
C HIS A 208 -12.98 -0.93 7.02
N MET A 209 -12.20 -0.41 7.98
CA MET A 209 -10.92 -0.99 8.36
C MET A 209 -11.08 -2.37 9.01
N GLN A 210 -12.12 -2.55 9.85
CA GLN A 210 -12.40 -3.85 10.48
C GLN A 210 -12.85 -4.88 9.45
N ASP A 211 -13.64 -4.49 8.45
CA ASP A 211 -14.05 -5.39 7.36
C ASP A 211 -12.86 -5.81 6.50
N ALA A 212 -11.92 -4.91 6.24
CA ALA A 212 -10.67 -5.27 5.58
C ALA A 212 -9.84 -6.28 6.39
N VAL A 213 -9.71 -6.11 7.71
CA VAL A 213 -9.06 -7.08 8.60
C VAL A 213 -9.76 -8.43 8.53
N ASN A 214 -11.09 -8.47 8.64
CA ASN A 214 -11.86 -9.71 8.61
C ASN A 214 -11.66 -10.47 7.27
N ARG A 215 -11.64 -9.76 6.16
CA ARG A 215 -11.37 -10.34 4.82
C ARG A 215 -9.96 -10.94 4.74
N LEU A 216 -8.97 -10.20 5.20
CA LEU A 216 -7.57 -10.61 5.10
C LEU A 216 -7.18 -11.73 6.07
N THR A 217 -7.83 -11.84 7.23
CA THR A 217 -7.53 -12.87 8.24
C THR A 217 -8.51 -14.04 8.19
N GLY A 218 -9.74 -13.87 7.70
CA GLY A 218 -10.74 -14.93 7.59
C GLY A 218 -10.46 -15.95 6.49
N GLY A 219 -9.81 -15.55 5.39
CA GLY A 219 -9.41 -16.46 4.31
C GLY A 219 -8.29 -17.43 4.70
N ALA A 220 -7.39 -16.99 5.58
CA ALA A 220 -6.28 -17.83 6.05
C ALA A 220 -6.75 -18.99 6.96
N VAL A 221 -7.84 -18.81 7.69
CA VAL A 221 -8.43 -19.86 8.55
C VAL A 221 -9.02 -21.00 7.70
N GLN A 222 -9.57 -20.72 6.54
CA GLN A 222 -10.10 -21.76 5.63
C GLN A 222 -8.99 -22.54 4.91
N ALA A 223 -7.90 -21.91 4.55
CA ALA A 223 -6.76 -22.59 3.91
C ALA A 223 -5.96 -23.49 4.88
N ALA A 224 -5.98 -23.18 6.19
CA ALA A 224 -5.34 -24.00 7.23
C ALA A 224 -6.23 -25.14 7.75
N ALA A 225 -7.51 -25.18 7.38
CA ALA A 225 -8.50 -26.15 7.87
C ALA A 225 -8.74 -27.35 6.94
N GLU A 226 -8.01 -27.51 5.84
CA GLU A 226 -8.01 -28.78 5.11
C GLU A 226 -7.02 -29.77 5.78
N PRO A 227 -7.51 -30.75 6.58
CA PRO A 227 -6.65 -31.80 7.09
C PRO A 227 -6.32 -32.74 5.95
N ASP A 228 -5.04 -33.14 5.86
CA ASP A 228 -4.57 -34.31 5.11
C ASP A 228 -5.50 -35.49 5.35
N ALA A 229 -6.51 -35.62 4.52
CA ALA A 229 -7.27 -36.82 4.39
C ALA A 229 -6.71 -37.54 3.18
N VAL A 230 -5.71 -38.42 3.42
CA VAL A 230 -5.60 -39.72 2.77
C VAL A 230 -4.27 -40.38 3.15
N ALA A 231 -4.34 -41.47 3.88
CA ALA A 231 -3.71 -42.68 3.42
C ALA A 231 -4.32 -43.82 4.22
N GLY A 232 -5.24 -44.54 3.59
CA GLY A 232 -5.50 -45.91 3.85
C GLY A 232 -4.85 -46.76 2.76
#